data_8c3d298fcd884aa61c5886207e72798c
#
_entry.id   8c3d298fcd884aa61c5886207e72798c
#
_cell.length_a   1.000
_cell.length_b   1.000
_cell.length_c   1.000
_cell.angle_alpha   90.00
_cell.angle_beta   90.00
_cell.angle_gamma   90.00
#
_symmetry.space_group_name_H-M   'P 1'
#
loop_
_entity.id
_entity.type
_entity.pdbx_description
1 polymer ?
#
loop_
_entity_poly.entity_id
_entity_poly.type
_entity_poly.pdbx_seq_one_letter_code
_entity_poly.pdbx_strand_id
1 'polypeptide(L)'
;MKDITISRRSLLVSAGLLALAPLAGCGGNSGSGSAAAGSDYTIGVLQLTEHSALDAANDGFVKAIKESGLKVKIDQKNAQNDQSTCKSIADKFVGDGVDLIYAIATPAAQAAAGATADIPIVGCAITDYAASGLVQDNDKPGTNVTGASDLTPVAEQLEMMQKVLPDVKKVG
;
A
#
# COMPACT_ATOMS: atom_id res chain seq x y z
N MET A 1 -37.68 -41.62 -0.59
CA MET A 1 -37.02 -41.31 0.69
C MET A 1 -37.15 -39.81 0.92
N LYS A 2 -37.65 -39.40 2.06
CA LYS A 2 -38.25 -38.09 2.30
C LYS A 2 -37.18 -37.01 2.55
N ASP A 3 -37.27 -35.92 1.81
CA ASP A 3 -36.57 -34.66 2.06
C ASP A 3 -37.08 -34.01 3.34
N ILE A 4 -36.13 -33.65 4.24
CA ILE A 4 -36.45 -32.85 5.43
C ILE A 4 -35.88 -31.44 5.21
N THR A 5 -36.81 -30.56 4.81
CA THR A 5 -36.56 -29.12 4.73
C THR A 5 -36.84 -28.51 6.11
N ILE A 6 -35.82 -28.05 6.82
CA ILE A 6 -36.00 -27.30 8.07
C ILE A 6 -36.07 -25.81 7.77
N SER A 7 -37.27 -25.27 7.86
CA SER A 7 -37.58 -23.86 7.70
C SER A 7 -37.17 -23.07 8.96
N ARG A 8 -36.35 -22.02 8.74
CA ARG A 8 -35.97 -21.04 9.76
C ARG A 8 -37.03 -19.94 9.92
N ARG A 9 -38.20 -20.28 10.42
CA ARG A 9 -39.16 -19.27 10.88
C ARG A 9 -40.08 -19.89 11.92
N SER A 10 -39.86 -19.51 13.16
CA SER A 10 -40.86 -19.44 14.24
C SER A 10 -40.20 -19.70 15.60
N LEU A 11 -39.86 -18.65 16.29
CA LEU A 11 -40.05 -18.57 17.76
C LEU A 11 -39.92 -17.10 18.17
N LEU A 12 -41.06 -16.43 18.06
CA LEU A 12 -41.31 -15.19 18.80
C LEU A 12 -42.22 -15.54 19.99
N VAL A 13 -42.02 -14.73 21.00
CA VAL A 13 -42.95 -14.50 22.16
C VAL A 13 -42.68 -15.30 23.40
N SER A 14 -42.04 -14.63 24.39
CA SER A 14 -42.63 -14.50 25.70
C SER A 14 -42.09 -13.24 26.40
N ALA A 15 -43.03 -12.40 26.77
CA ALA A 15 -42.86 -11.16 27.49
C ALA A 15 -42.60 -11.45 29.00
N GLY A 16 -41.75 -10.61 29.59
CA GLY A 16 -41.51 -10.57 31.03
C GLY A 16 -41.07 -9.18 31.46
N LEU A 17 -42.03 -8.35 31.84
CA LEU A 17 -41.79 -7.11 32.61
C LEU A 17 -41.24 -7.48 33.99
N LEU A 18 -40.20 -6.78 34.49
CA LEU A 18 -40.12 -6.31 35.89
C LEU A 18 -38.91 -5.39 36.13
N ALA A 19 -39.26 -4.18 36.58
CA ALA A 19 -38.65 -3.36 37.63
C ALA A 19 -37.30 -2.66 37.44
N LEU A 20 -37.46 -1.35 37.52
CA LEU A 20 -36.46 -0.28 37.74
C LEU A 20 -35.60 -0.48 38.99
N ALA A 21 -34.31 -0.18 38.91
CA ALA A 21 -33.59 0.48 39.99
C ALA A 21 -32.41 1.28 39.39
N PRO A 22 -32.25 2.59 39.64
CA PRO A 22 -31.07 3.34 39.26
C PRO A 22 -30.02 3.24 40.36
N LEU A 23 -28.87 2.65 40.11
CA LEU A 23 -27.68 2.85 40.93
C LEU A 23 -26.77 3.88 40.25
N ALA A 24 -26.82 5.09 40.80
CA ALA A 24 -25.81 6.09 40.61
C ALA A 24 -24.52 5.61 41.29
N GLY A 25 -23.51 5.32 40.50
CA GLY A 25 -22.15 5.01 40.91
C GLY A 25 -21.21 6.03 40.29
N CYS A 26 -20.90 7.12 40.98
CA CYS A 26 -19.80 8.01 40.68
C CYS A 26 -18.48 7.25 40.85
N GLY A 27 -17.71 7.16 39.77
CA GLY A 27 -16.32 6.71 39.75
C GLY A 27 -15.61 7.43 38.62
N GLY A 28 -15.09 8.64 38.89
CA GLY A 28 -14.31 9.38 37.96
C GLY A 28 -13.01 8.65 37.63
N ASN A 29 -12.81 8.38 36.38
CA ASN A 29 -11.46 8.28 35.82
C ASN A 29 -11.46 9.03 34.48
N SER A 30 -11.03 10.28 34.55
CA SER A 30 -10.76 11.12 33.38
C SER A 30 -9.53 10.54 32.66
N GLY A 31 -9.73 9.43 31.95
CA GLY A 31 -8.83 9.04 30.90
C GLY A 31 -9.14 9.91 29.70
N SER A 32 -8.38 10.97 29.50
CA SER A 32 -8.31 11.68 28.22
C SER A 32 -7.75 10.71 27.19
N GLY A 33 -8.63 9.83 26.69
CA GLY A 33 -8.42 9.20 25.41
C GLY A 33 -8.55 10.31 24.37
N SER A 34 -7.43 10.86 23.91
CA SER A 34 -7.40 11.52 22.61
C SER A 34 -8.07 10.54 21.64
N ALA A 35 -9.29 10.83 21.27
CA ALA A 35 -9.87 10.25 20.06
C ALA A 35 -8.90 10.65 18.96
N ALA A 36 -8.08 9.73 18.52
CA ALA A 36 -7.30 9.89 17.30
C ALA A 36 -8.35 10.25 16.24
N ALA A 37 -8.25 11.46 15.72
CA ALA A 37 -9.10 11.88 14.63
C ALA A 37 -8.94 10.81 13.55
N GLY A 38 -10.03 10.07 13.26
CA GLY A 38 -9.98 8.96 12.34
C GLY A 38 -9.38 9.43 11.02
N SER A 39 -8.44 8.66 10.50
CA SER A 39 -7.94 8.87 9.13
C SER A 39 -9.02 8.44 8.17
N ASP A 40 -9.26 9.26 7.14
CA ASP A 40 -10.24 8.96 6.10
C ASP A 40 -9.69 7.88 5.15
N TYR A 41 -8.35 7.74 5.07
CA TYR A 41 -7.64 6.77 4.21
C TYR A 41 -6.45 6.14 4.93
N THR A 42 -6.12 4.91 4.52
CA THR A 42 -4.91 4.19 4.95
C THR A 42 -4.05 3.86 3.73
N ILE A 43 -2.78 4.24 3.76
CA ILE A 43 -1.81 3.93 2.70
C ILE A 43 -0.73 3.02 3.27
N GLY A 44 -0.51 1.87 2.61
CA GLY A 44 0.63 1.00 2.86
C GLY A 44 1.82 1.43 2.00
N VAL A 45 2.98 1.65 2.61
CA VAL A 45 4.23 1.92 1.89
C VAL A 45 5.14 0.71 2.00
N LEU A 46 5.41 0.06 0.88
CA LEU A 46 6.32 -1.07 0.77
C LEU A 46 7.61 -0.64 0.08
N GLN A 47 8.67 -0.49 0.84
CA GLN A 47 10.01 -0.18 0.35
C GLN A 47 10.85 -1.46 0.32
N LEU A 48 11.57 -1.71 -0.79
CA LEU A 48 12.39 -2.90 -0.95
C LEU A 48 13.53 -2.98 0.08
N THR A 49 14.30 -1.91 0.23
CA THR A 49 15.47 -1.85 1.08
C THR A 49 15.81 -0.43 1.48
N GLU A 50 16.65 -0.27 2.48
CA GLU A 50 17.27 1.02 2.82
C GLU A 50 18.33 1.37 1.77
N HIS A 51 18.13 2.51 1.12
CA HIS A 51 19.05 3.08 0.15
C HIS A 51 18.69 4.56 -0.03
N SER A 52 19.68 5.43 -0.08
CA SER A 52 19.48 6.89 -0.08
C SER A 52 18.47 7.39 -1.13
N ALA A 53 18.45 6.79 -2.32
CA ALA A 53 17.49 7.16 -3.36
C ALA A 53 16.06 6.68 -3.05
N LEU A 54 15.91 5.46 -2.51
CA LEU A 54 14.61 4.91 -2.14
C LEU A 54 14.05 5.61 -0.90
N ASP A 55 14.91 5.94 0.05
CA ASP A 55 14.57 6.71 1.25
C ASP A 55 14.08 8.11 0.85
N ALA A 56 14.78 8.78 -0.07
CA ALA A 56 14.36 10.08 -0.59
C ALA A 56 13.00 10.01 -1.32
N ALA A 57 12.73 8.95 -2.07
CA ALA A 57 11.44 8.73 -2.73
C ALA A 57 10.31 8.53 -1.71
N ASN A 58 10.56 7.74 -0.66
CA ASN A 58 9.64 7.51 0.45
C ASN A 58 9.34 8.83 1.21
N ASP A 59 10.38 9.54 1.62
CA ASP A 59 10.26 10.80 2.34
C ASP A 59 9.50 11.85 1.53
N GLY A 60 9.78 11.93 0.22
CA GLY A 60 9.08 12.82 -0.71
C GLY A 60 7.58 12.51 -0.80
N PHE A 61 7.23 11.23 -0.91
CA PHE A 61 5.84 10.79 -0.93
C PHE A 61 5.13 11.13 0.40
N VAL A 62 5.72 10.75 1.53
CA VAL A 62 5.16 11.02 2.87
C VAL A 62 4.98 12.51 3.11
N LYS A 63 5.96 13.32 2.68
CA LYS A 63 5.88 14.78 2.77
C LYS A 63 4.72 15.32 1.94
N ALA A 64 4.59 14.90 0.68
CA ALA A 64 3.51 15.33 -0.20
C ALA A 64 2.12 14.99 0.37
N ILE A 65 1.94 13.78 0.92
CA ILE A 65 0.68 13.39 1.58
C ILE A 65 0.39 14.29 2.79
N LYS A 66 1.39 14.56 3.64
CA LYS A 66 1.22 15.45 4.80
C LYS A 66 0.83 16.89 4.39
N GLU A 67 1.42 17.39 3.31
CA GLU A 67 1.17 18.73 2.78
C GLU A 67 -0.16 18.84 2.03
N SER A 68 -0.74 17.72 1.57
CA SER A 68 -2.03 17.69 0.86
C SER A 68 -3.23 18.08 1.73
N GLY A 69 -3.11 18.05 3.04
CA GLY A 69 -4.21 18.28 3.98
C GLY A 69 -5.18 17.11 4.12
N LEU A 70 -4.95 15.99 3.43
CA LEU A 70 -5.74 14.77 3.58
C LEU A 70 -5.46 14.09 4.92
N LYS A 71 -6.49 13.52 5.51
CA LYS A 71 -6.36 12.71 6.73
C LYS A 71 -5.99 11.28 6.36
N VAL A 72 -4.71 11.01 6.25
CA VAL A 72 -4.16 9.72 5.83
C VAL A 72 -3.35 9.09 6.96
N LYS A 73 -3.64 7.83 7.24
CA LYS A 73 -2.75 6.96 8.02
C LYS A 73 -1.77 6.30 7.06
N ILE A 74 -0.46 6.44 7.31
CA ILE A 74 0.58 5.82 6.50
C ILE A 74 1.24 4.71 7.32
N ASP A 75 1.18 3.46 6.83
CA ASP A 75 1.91 2.31 7.39
C ASP A 75 3.11 2.01 6.49
N GLN A 76 4.31 2.33 6.98
CA GLN A 76 5.57 2.16 6.24
C GLN A 76 6.26 0.87 6.65
N LYS A 77 6.64 0.05 5.67
CA LYS A 77 7.37 -1.20 5.85
C LYS A 77 8.57 -1.28 4.91
N ASN A 78 9.66 -1.83 5.41
CA ASN A 78 10.88 -2.11 4.66
C ASN A 78 11.10 -3.61 4.59
N ALA A 79 11.34 -4.13 3.39
CA ALA A 79 11.49 -5.56 3.14
C ALA A 79 12.92 -6.06 3.33
N GLN A 80 13.89 -5.20 3.68
CA GLN A 80 15.28 -5.56 3.93
C GLN A 80 15.93 -6.33 2.77
N ASN A 81 15.54 -5.97 1.52
CA ASN A 81 15.99 -6.62 0.29
C ASN A 81 15.62 -8.12 0.20
N ASP A 82 14.57 -8.54 0.91
CA ASP A 82 14.09 -9.93 0.91
C ASP A 82 12.73 -10.05 0.19
N GLN A 83 12.67 -10.90 -0.83
CA GLN A 83 11.48 -11.10 -1.66
C GLN A 83 10.31 -11.71 -0.89
N SER A 84 10.61 -12.63 0.04
CA SER A 84 9.57 -13.27 0.86
C SER A 84 8.96 -12.29 1.86
N THR A 85 9.78 -11.37 2.35
CA THR A 85 9.35 -10.27 3.20
C THR A 85 8.50 -9.27 2.41
N CYS A 86 8.86 -8.93 1.16
CA CYS A 86 8.01 -8.13 0.28
C CYS A 86 6.61 -8.73 0.16
N LYS A 87 6.55 -10.05 -0.13
CA LYS A 87 5.26 -10.74 -0.23
C LYS A 87 4.47 -10.71 1.07
N SER A 88 5.10 -11.00 2.20
CA SER A 88 4.45 -10.99 3.51
C SER A 88 3.89 -9.61 3.89
N ILE A 89 4.61 -8.54 3.55
CA ILE A 89 4.15 -7.16 3.76
C ILE A 89 2.97 -6.84 2.85
N ALA A 90 3.04 -7.22 1.57
CA ALA A 90 1.96 -7.02 0.62
C ALA A 90 0.68 -7.74 1.06
N ASP A 91 0.78 -9.02 1.43
CA ASP A 91 -0.34 -9.83 1.96
C ASP A 91 -0.94 -9.19 3.23
N LYS A 92 -0.08 -8.64 4.11
CA LYS A 92 -0.54 -7.90 5.29
C LYS A 92 -1.32 -6.65 4.92
N PHE A 93 -0.87 -5.83 3.98
CA PHE A 93 -1.58 -4.63 3.55
C PHE A 93 -2.95 -4.97 2.95
N VAL A 94 -3.03 -6.05 2.17
CA VAL A 94 -4.30 -6.57 1.66
C VAL A 94 -5.22 -7.02 2.80
N GLY A 95 -4.69 -7.77 3.78
CA GLY A 95 -5.44 -8.21 4.94
C GLY A 95 -5.90 -7.08 5.86
N ASP A 96 -5.13 -6.01 5.96
CA ASP A 96 -5.47 -4.80 6.71
C ASP A 96 -6.47 -3.90 5.96
N GLY A 97 -6.73 -4.15 4.68
CA GLY A 97 -7.64 -3.38 3.85
C GLY A 97 -7.18 -1.94 3.61
N VAL A 98 -5.89 -1.75 3.27
CA VAL A 98 -5.40 -0.41 2.91
C VAL A 98 -6.06 0.09 1.63
N ASP A 99 -6.25 1.41 1.51
CA ASP A 99 -6.91 2.03 0.36
C ASP A 99 -5.98 2.19 -0.85
N LEU A 100 -4.66 2.18 -0.62
CA LEU A 100 -3.62 2.30 -1.64
C LEU A 100 -2.32 1.67 -1.14
N ILE A 101 -1.56 1.07 -2.05
CA ILE A 101 -0.19 0.62 -1.80
C ILE A 101 0.78 1.50 -2.61
N TYR A 102 1.72 2.14 -1.92
CA TYR A 102 2.86 2.79 -2.55
C TYR A 102 4.07 1.86 -2.50
N ALA A 103 4.51 1.39 -3.67
CA ALA A 103 5.56 0.40 -3.80
C ALA A 103 6.84 1.02 -4.38
N ILE A 104 7.95 0.91 -3.65
CA ILE A 104 9.23 1.50 -4.01
C ILE A 104 10.20 0.40 -4.43
N ALA A 105 10.59 0.40 -5.69
CA ALA A 105 11.37 -0.56 -6.45
C ALA A 105 10.54 -1.72 -7.04
N THR A 106 11.04 -2.27 -8.15
CA THR A 106 10.36 -3.31 -8.95
C THR A 106 9.94 -4.54 -8.14
N PRO A 107 10.79 -5.15 -7.28
CA PRO A 107 10.37 -6.32 -6.51
C PRO A 107 9.24 -6.05 -5.52
N ALA A 108 9.22 -4.84 -4.93
CA ALA A 108 8.15 -4.42 -4.04
C ALA A 108 6.82 -4.27 -4.79
N ALA A 109 6.85 -3.65 -5.97
CA ALA A 109 5.67 -3.51 -6.82
C ALA A 109 5.16 -4.86 -7.36
N GLN A 110 6.05 -5.77 -7.74
CA GLN A 110 5.68 -7.12 -8.16
C GLN A 110 5.03 -7.92 -7.03
N ALA A 111 5.55 -7.79 -5.80
CA ALA A 111 4.94 -8.43 -4.63
C ALA A 111 3.54 -7.86 -4.35
N ALA A 112 3.37 -6.53 -4.42
CA ALA A 112 2.07 -5.88 -4.24
C ALA A 112 1.07 -6.29 -5.33
N ALA A 113 1.48 -6.26 -6.62
CA ALA A 113 0.63 -6.67 -7.74
C ALA A 113 0.26 -8.16 -7.70
N GLY A 114 1.15 -9.01 -7.18
CA GLY A 114 0.87 -10.43 -6.96
C GLY A 114 -0.09 -10.70 -5.79
N ALA A 115 -0.26 -9.76 -4.87
CA ALA A 115 -1.12 -9.91 -3.70
C ALA A 115 -2.55 -9.40 -3.95
N THR A 116 -2.75 -8.43 -4.85
CA THR A 116 -4.07 -7.85 -5.11
C THR A 116 -4.20 -7.32 -6.54
N ALA A 117 -5.40 -7.49 -7.11
CA ALA A 117 -5.82 -6.84 -8.35
C ALA A 117 -6.79 -5.68 -8.11
N ASP A 118 -7.23 -5.46 -6.87
CA ASP A 118 -8.30 -4.51 -6.52
C ASP A 118 -7.76 -3.23 -5.88
N ILE A 119 -6.78 -3.36 -4.96
CA ILE A 119 -6.19 -2.18 -4.30
C ILE A 119 -5.29 -1.46 -5.29
N PRO A 120 -5.46 -0.14 -5.50
CA PRO A 120 -4.58 0.64 -6.36
C PRO A 120 -3.13 0.58 -5.88
N ILE A 121 -2.20 0.41 -6.82
CA ILE A 121 -0.76 0.37 -6.56
C ILE A 121 -0.09 1.50 -7.32
N VAL A 122 0.62 2.37 -6.61
CA VAL A 122 1.45 3.42 -7.18
C VAL A 122 2.91 3.04 -7.00
N GLY A 123 3.62 2.83 -8.11
CA GLY A 123 5.03 2.46 -8.10
C GLY A 123 5.95 3.67 -8.23
N CYS A 124 7.15 3.55 -7.67
CA CYS A 124 8.25 4.49 -7.83
C CYS A 124 9.59 3.74 -7.87
N ALA A 125 10.61 4.32 -8.48
CA ALA A 125 11.89 3.69 -8.70
C ALA A 125 11.77 2.36 -9.49
N ILE A 126 10.98 2.42 -10.56
CA ILE A 126 10.72 1.31 -11.50
C ILE A 126 11.05 1.78 -12.89
N THR A 127 11.99 1.11 -13.52
CA THR A 127 12.52 1.54 -14.83
C THR A 127 11.48 1.34 -15.93
N ASP A 128 10.89 0.15 -16.04
CA ASP A 128 9.92 -0.20 -17.07
C ASP A 128 8.84 -1.11 -16.49
N TYR A 129 7.62 -0.60 -16.42
CA TYR A 129 6.48 -1.31 -15.83
C TYR A 129 6.03 -2.48 -16.71
N ALA A 130 6.02 -2.31 -18.03
CA ALA A 130 5.63 -3.36 -18.96
C ALA A 130 6.66 -4.48 -19.02
N ALA A 131 7.95 -4.15 -19.14
CA ALA A 131 9.03 -5.14 -19.11
C ALA A 131 9.11 -5.89 -17.77
N SER A 132 8.69 -5.26 -16.68
CA SER A 132 8.61 -5.87 -15.35
C SER A 132 7.37 -6.72 -15.12
N GLY A 133 6.47 -6.80 -16.10
CA GLY A 133 5.21 -7.55 -16.01
C GLY A 133 4.16 -6.95 -15.07
N LEU A 134 4.30 -5.67 -14.72
CA LEU A 134 3.39 -4.97 -13.82
C LEU A 134 2.16 -4.42 -14.55
N VAL A 135 2.33 -4.04 -15.80
CA VAL A 135 1.28 -3.51 -16.66
C VAL A 135 1.35 -4.16 -18.05
N GLN A 136 0.28 -4.04 -18.82
CA GLN A 136 0.25 -4.56 -20.20
C GLN A 136 1.05 -3.68 -21.16
N ASP A 137 0.99 -2.38 -20.94
CA ASP A 137 1.63 -1.34 -21.75
C ASP A 137 1.86 -0.11 -20.85
N ASN A 138 2.99 0.60 -21.08
CA ASN A 138 3.35 1.76 -20.24
C ASN A 138 2.39 2.96 -20.44
N ASP A 139 1.81 3.12 -21.63
CA ASP A 139 0.87 4.20 -21.94
C ASP A 139 -0.58 3.82 -21.57
N LYS A 140 -0.88 2.51 -21.53
CA LYS A 140 -2.19 1.95 -21.19
C LYS A 140 -2.05 0.79 -20.22
N PRO A 141 -1.83 1.06 -18.94
CA PRO A 141 -1.49 0.03 -17.95
C PRO A 141 -2.39 -1.20 -17.95
N GLY A 142 -3.71 -1.04 -18.01
CA GLY A 142 -4.69 -2.14 -18.06
C GLY A 142 -4.73 -3.01 -16.79
N THR A 143 -4.08 -2.58 -15.71
CA THR A 143 -4.04 -3.23 -14.40
C THR A 143 -4.32 -2.20 -13.29
N ASN A 144 -4.30 -2.65 -12.03
CA ASN A 144 -4.40 -1.76 -10.87
C ASN A 144 -3.08 -1.05 -10.52
N VAL A 145 -2.05 -1.15 -11.37
CA VAL A 145 -0.72 -0.57 -11.15
C VAL A 145 -0.51 0.64 -12.05
N THR A 146 0.01 1.72 -11.47
CA THR A 146 0.52 2.91 -12.16
C THR A 146 1.71 3.48 -11.38
N GLY A 147 2.36 4.52 -11.90
CA GLY A 147 3.44 5.17 -11.16
C GLY A 147 4.36 6.01 -12.03
N ALA A 148 5.53 6.34 -11.47
CA ALA A 148 6.58 7.09 -12.15
C ALA A 148 7.72 6.16 -12.56
N SER A 149 8.12 6.24 -13.85
CA SER A 149 9.29 5.52 -14.36
C SER A 149 10.56 6.33 -14.10
N ASP A 150 11.65 5.65 -13.78
CA ASP A 150 13.01 6.20 -13.71
C ASP A 150 13.86 5.78 -14.91
N LEU A 151 13.23 5.39 -16.02
CA LEU A 151 13.90 5.02 -17.25
C LEU A 151 14.78 6.18 -17.76
N THR A 152 16.07 5.94 -17.81
CA THR A 152 17.04 6.92 -18.30
C THR A 152 17.37 6.69 -19.76
N PRO A 153 17.61 7.75 -20.55
CA PRO A 153 18.00 7.64 -21.97
C PRO A 153 19.47 7.22 -22.10
N VAL A 154 19.77 5.95 -21.85
CA VAL A 154 21.15 5.41 -21.82
C VAL A 154 21.90 5.62 -23.13
N ALA A 155 21.22 5.51 -24.27
CA ALA A 155 21.85 5.72 -25.57
C ALA A 155 22.37 7.16 -25.72
N GLU A 156 21.55 8.15 -25.37
CA GLU A 156 21.87 9.56 -25.41
C GLU A 156 22.97 9.92 -24.40
N GLN A 157 22.97 9.26 -23.24
CA GLN A 157 24.05 9.41 -22.24
C GLN A 157 25.39 8.90 -22.78
N LEU A 158 25.41 7.75 -23.48
CA LEU A 158 26.59 7.23 -24.12
C LEU A 158 27.07 8.13 -25.26
N GLU A 159 26.18 8.66 -26.08
CA GLU A 159 26.51 9.63 -27.12
C GLU A 159 27.11 10.92 -26.55
N MET A 160 26.53 11.42 -25.46
CA MET A 160 27.06 12.58 -24.75
C MET A 160 28.47 12.29 -24.20
N MET A 161 28.65 11.13 -23.58
CA MET A 161 29.97 10.72 -23.08
C MET A 161 31.02 10.67 -24.19
N GLN A 162 30.69 10.13 -25.37
CA GLN A 162 31.61 10.09 -26.51
C GLN A 162 31.98 11.50 -27.05
N LYS A 163 31.05 12.47 -26.94
CA LYS A 163 31.33 13.86 -27.30
C LYS A 163 32.29 14.52 -26.32
N VAL A 164 32.20 14.18 -25.03
CA VAL A 164 33.07 14.73 -23.96
C VAL A 164 34.41 14.00 -23.90
N LEU A 165 34.41 12.69 -24.13
CA LEU A 165 35.58 11.81 -24.08
C LEU A 165 35.67 10.98 -25.37
N PRO A 166 36.15 11.56 -26.49
CA PRO A 166 36.14 10.89 -27.81
C PRO A 166 36.94 9.58 -27.85
N ASP A 167 37.98 9.47 -27.02
CA ASP A 167 38.91 8.33 -27.00
C ASP A 167 38.52 7.22 -26.03
N VAL A 168 37.32 7.34 -25.34
CA VAL A 168 36.88 6.32 -24.39
C VAL A 168 36.58 5.02 -25.14
N LYS A 169 37.17 3.92 -24.67
CA LYS A 169 37.01 2.58 -25.26
C LYS A 169 36.32 1.59 -24.29
N LYS A 170 36.19 1.96 -23.04
CA LYS A 170 35.63 1.09 -21.99
C LYS A 170 34.94 1.92 -20.93
N VAL A 171 33.73 1.51 -20.59
CA VAL A 171 32.89 2.10 -19.54
C VAL A 171 32.57 0.99 -18.52
N GLY A 172 32.60 1.31 -17.26
CA GLY A 172 32.26 0.38 -16.17
C GLY A 172 31.01 0.82 -15.46
#